data_eb3360b689d9f3c08dec9ef609c76cfc
#
_entry.id   eb3360b689d9f3c08dec9ef609c76cfc
#
_cell.length_a   1.000
_cell.length_b   1.000
_cell.length_c   1.000
_cell.angle_alpha   90.00
_cell.angle_beta   90.00
_cell.angle_gamma   90.00
#
_symmetry.space_group_name_H-M   'P 1'
#
loop_
_entity.id
_entity.type
_entity.pdbx_description
1 polymer ?
#
loop_
_entity_poly.entity_id
_entity_poly.type
_entity_poly.pdbx_seq_one_letter_code
_entity_poly.pdbx_strand_id
1 'polypeptide(L)'
;MTNKKRHIAILLGDPSGIGPELVSKLLSQNELDQANIIVIGEKNILENGNKITGNSHNLNFVEKFEEINFEKGNKFFLDISKGKNINYKLSECSAESGETVLNALNYALDLTKSNKIHAINFAPYNKTSMKLAGRDRKSVV
;
A
#
# COMPACT_ATOMS: atom_id res chain seq x y z
N MET A 1 10.40 -3.03 -30.20
CA MET A 1 9.60 -2.15 -29.32
C MET A 1 9.44 -2.82 -27.96
N THR A 2 10.01 -2.21 -26.95
CA THR A 2 9.83 -2.67 -25.58
C THR A 2 8.50 -2.15 -25.06
N ASN A 3 7.57 -3.04 -24.76
CA ASN A 3 6.36 -2.68 -24.02
C ASN A 3 6.78 -2.32 -22.61
N LYS A 4 6.79 -1.02 -22.32
CA LYS A 4 7.00 -0.57 -20.96
C LYS A 4 5.83 -0.99 -20.10
N LYS A 5 6.10 -1.73 -19.03
CA LYS A 5 5.09 -2.10 -18.07
C LYS A 5 4.51 -0.86 -17.39
N ARG A 6 3.23 -0.89 -17.10
CA ARG A 6 2.57 0.17 -16.34
C ARG A 6 2.99 0.11 -14.87
N HIS A 7 3.14 1.26 -14.27
CA HIS A 7 3.46 1.40 -12.85
C HIS A 7 2.16 1.53 -12.07
N ILE A 8 1.86 0.55 -11.24
CA ILE A 8 0.62 0.51 -10.48
C ILE A 8 0.95 0.52 -9.00
N ALA A 9 0.41 1.48 -8.27
CA ALA A 9 0.50 1.51 -6.82
C ALA A 9 -0.65 0.70 -6.22
N ILE A 10 -0.34 -0.10 -5.21
CA ILE A 10 -1.32 -0.85 -4.44
C ILE A 10 -1.22 -0.40 -2.99
N LEU A 11 -2.33 0.05 -2.43
CA LEU A 11 -2.40 0.49 -1.04
C LEU A 11 -3.01 -0.61 -0.17
N LEU A 12 -2.51 -0.75 1.05
CA LEU A 12 -2.92 -1.82 1.97
C LEU A 12 -4.36 -1.69 2.49
N GLY A 13 -4.95 -0.50 2.39
CA GLY A 13 -6.27 -0.25 2.96
C GLY A 13 -6.22 -0.08 4.48
N ASP A 14 -7.35 -0.29 5.14
CA ASP A 14 -7.42 -0.17 6.60
C ASP A 14 -6.66 -1.34 7.25
N PRO A 15 -5.64 -1.06 8.08
CA PRO A 15 -4.87 -2.13 8.71
C PRO A 15 -5.70 -2.98 9.69
N SER A 16 -6.78 -2.42 10.23
CA SER A 16 -7.68 -3.13 11.13
C SER A 16 -8.66 -4.05 10.42
N GLY A 17 -8.78 -3.93 9.10
CA GLY A 17 -9.65 -4.73 8.25
C GLY A 17 -8.91 -5.83 7.52
N ILE A 18 -9.50 -6.26 6.40
CA ILE A 18 -8.99 -7.38 5.59
C ILE A 18 -8.02 -6.95 4.48
N GLY A 19 -7.78 -5.64 4.33
CA GLY A 19 -6.94 -5.12 3.26
C GLY A 19 -5.56 -5.73 3.17
N PRO A 20 -4.79 -5.74 4.27
CA PRO A 20 -3.43 -6.33 4.25
C PRO A 20 -3.42 -7.80 3.86
N GLU A 21 -4.41 -8.59 4.28
CA GLU A 21 -4.56 -9.99 3.88
C GLU A 21 -4.83 -10.13 2.38
N LEU A 22 -5.73 -9.29 1.86
CA LEU A 22 -6.07 -9.29 0.44
C LEU A 22 -4.86 -8.94 -0.42
N VAL A 23 -4.09 -7.93 -0.02
CA VAL A 23 -2.87 -7.55 -0.73
C VAL A 23 -1.85 -8.68 -0.66
N SER A 24 -1.69 -9.32 0.50
CA SER A 24 -0.81 -10.47 0.63
C SER A 24 -1.17 -11.60 -0.33
N LYS A 25 -2.46 -11.90 -0.47
CA LYS A 25 -2.95 -12.90 -1.43
C LYS A 25 -2.73 -12.46 -2.87
N LEU A 26 -3.01 -11.19 -3.16
CA LEU A 26 -2.85 -10.63 -4.51
C LEU A 26 -1.40 -10.73 -4.98
N LEU A 27 -0.43 -10.47 -4.11
CA LEU A 27 0.99 -10.51 -4.45
C LEU A 27 1.47 -11.90 -4.89
N SER A 28 0.70 -12.94 -4.61
CA SER A 28 0.99 -14.31 -5.05
C SER A 28 0.48 -14.61 -6.47
N GLN A 29 -0.26 -13.69 -7.09
CA GLN A 29 -0.88 -13.93 -8.40
C GLN A 29 0.10 -13.63 -9.53
N ASN A 30 0.16 -14.54 -10.51
CA ASN A 30 1.06 -14.39 -11.65
C ASN A 30 0.67 -13.24 -12.59
N GLU A 31 -0.59 -12.85 -12.58
CA GLU A 31 -1.10 -11.73 -13.40
C GLU A 31 -0.39 -10.42 -13.09
N LEU A 32 0.11 -10.25 -11.86
CA LEU A 32 0.87 -9.06 -11.49
C LEU A 32 2.21 -8.94 -12.21
N ASP A 33 2.71 -10.02 -12.80
CA ASP A 33 3.98 -9.99 -13.56
C ASP A 33 3.89 -9.13 -14.83
N GLN A 34 2.66 -8.78 -15.24
CA GLN A 34 2.43 -7.92 -16.41
C GLN A 34 2.61 -6.42 -16.13
N ALA A 35 2.78 -6.06 -14.86
CA ALA A 35 2.92 -4.66 -14.45
C ALA A 35 4.10 -4.49 -13.49
N ASN A 36 4.52 -3.25 -13.33
CA ASN A 36 5.43 -2.86 -12.24
C ASN A 36 4.57 -2.47 -11.04
N ILE A 37 4.73 -3.18 -9.95
CA ILE A 37 3.88 -3.04 -8.76
C ILE A 37 4.67 -2.35 -7.65
N ILE A 38 4.08 -1.31 -7.08
CA ILE A 38 4.61 -0.60 -5.92
C ILE A 38 3.55 -0.67 -4.83
N VAL A 39 3.80 -1.50 -3.82
CA VAL A 39 2.94 -1.52 -2.63
C VAL A 39 3.38 -0.39 -1.72
N ILE A 40 2.48 0.50 -1.35
CA ILE A 40 2.78 1.66 -0.51
C ILE A 40 2.07 1.48 0.84
N GLY A 41 2.83 1.58 1.90
CA GLY A 41 2.29 1.47 3.25
C GLY A 41 3.38 1.30 4.28
N GLU A 42 2.99 0.79 5.44
CA GLU A 42 3.90 0.54 6.54
C GLU A 42 4.25 -0.95 6.60
N LYS A 43 5.52 -1.22 6.78
CA LYS A 43 6.08 -2.57 6.71
C LYS A 43 5.41 -3.55 7.67
N ASN A 44 5.19 -3.13 8.93
CA ASN A 44 4.59 -4.03 9.93
C ASN A 44 3.16 -4.43 9.58
N ILE A 45 2.44 -3.59 8.86
CA ILE A 45 1.05 -3.89 8.44
C ILE A 45 1.06 -5.00 7.38
N LEU A 46 1.93 -4.92 6.39
CA LEU A 46 2.07 -6.00 5.40
C LEU A 46 2.54 -7.29 6.06
N GLU A 47 3.52 -7.22 6.94
CA GLU A 47 4.03 -8.40 7.66
C GLU A 47 2.93 -9.11 8.44
N ASN A 48 2.03 -8.35 9.09
CA ASN A 48 0.89 -8.94 9.79
C ASN A 48 -0.08 -9.61 8.81
N GLY A 49 -0.36 -8.99 7.66
CA GLY A 49 -1.16 -9.60 6.61
C GLY A 49 -0.55 -10.91 6.10
N ASN A 50 0.75 -10.93 5.90
CA ASN A 50 1.49 -12.12 5.49
C ASN A 50 1.41 -13.25 6.54
N LYS A 51 1.47 -12.90 7.83
CA LYS A 51 1.32 -13.89 8.91
C LYS A 51 -0.07 -14.53 8.89
N ILE A 52 -1.11 -13.74 8.68
CA ILE A 52 -2.50 -14.22 8.66
C ILE A 52 -2.72 -15.17 7.48
N THR A 53 -2.18 -14.84 6.31
CA THR A 53 -2.34 -15.67 5.10
C THR A 53 -1.36 -16.84 5.03
N GLY A 54 -0.30 -16.82 5.84
CA GLY A 54 0.80 -17.78 5.73
C GLY A 54 1.68 -17.56 4.51
N ASN A 55 1.55 -16.44 3.81
CA ASN A 55 2.32 -16.13 2.63
C ASN A 55 3.64 -15.46 2.96
N SER A 56 4.60 -15.65 2.07
CA SER A 56 5.89 -14.98 2.10
C SER A 56 6.19 -14.46 0.71
N HIS A 57 6.60 -13.22 0.60
CA HIS A 57 6.83 -12.57 -0.69
C HIS A 57 8.25 -12.02 -0.80
N ASN A 58 8.81 -12.20 -1.97
CA ASN A 58 10.11 -11.65 -2.32
C ASN A 58 9.94 -10.23 -2.87
N LEU A 59 9.66 -9.29 -1.98
CA LEU A 59 9.53 -7.87 -2.33
C LEU A 59 10.86 -7.16 -2.07
N ASN A 60 11.21 -6.26 -2.97
CA ASN A 60 12.30 -5.33 -2.73
C ASN A 60 11.76 -4.16 -1.91
N PHE A 61 12.33 -3.93 -0.72
CA PHE A 61 11.91 -2.84 0.16
C PHE A 61 12.73 -1.59 -0.12
N VAL A 62 12.03 -0.47 -0.28
CA VAL A 62 12.64 0.86 -0.44
C VAL A 62 11.92 1.85 0.47
N GLU A 63 12.59 2.93 0.84
CA GLU A 63 12.01 4.01 1.65
C GLU A 63 11.63 5.23 0.80
N LYS A 64 12.15 5.31 -0.41
CA LYS A 64 11.88 6.40 -1.36
C LYS A 64 11.62 5.84 -2.75
N PHE A 65 10.72 6.47 -3.47
CA PHE A 65 10.40 6.05 -4.83
C PHE A 65 11.63 6.06 -5.74
N GLU A 66 12.53 7.00 -5.56
CA GLU A 66 13.74 7.15 -6.36
C GLU A 66 14.72 5.98 -6.23
N GLU A 67 14.58 5.17 -5.18
CA GLU A 67 15.39 3.97 -4.97
C GLU A 67 14.91 2.77 -5.79
N ILE A 68 13.72 2.86 -6.38
CA ILE A 68 13.12 1.76 -7.15
C ILE A 68 13.86 1.59 -8.47
N ASN A 69 14.31 0.36 -8.74
CA ASN A 69 14.88 -0.02 -10.02
C ASN A 69 14.14 -1.24 -10.57
N PHE A 70 13.25 -1.01 -11.52
CA PHE A 70 12.42 -2.06 -12.11
C PHE A 70 13.20 -3.07 -12.97
N GLU A 71 14.47 -2.80 -13.26
CA GLU A 71 15.35 -3.80 -13.88
C GLU A 71 15.67 -4.95 -12.94
N LYS A 72 15.60 -4.71 -11.63
CA LYS A 72 15.88 -5.73 -10.60
C LYS A 72 14.64 -6.55 -10.20
N GLY A 73 13.48 -6.20 -10.70
CA GLY A 73 12.24 -6.89 -10.39
C GLY A 73 11.05 -5.97 -10.61
N ASN A 74 9.86 -6.54 -10.59
CA ASN A 74 8.64 -5.79 -10.87
C ASN A 74 7.75 -5.56 -9.65
N LYS A 75 8.18 -5.98 -8.46
CA LYS A 75 7.39 -5.83 -7.23
C LYS A 75 8.25 -5.19 -6.14
N PHE A 76 7.85 -4.01 -5.72
CA PHE A 76 8.52 -3.23 -4.68
C PHE A 76 7.56 -2.87 -3.57
N PHE A 77 8.08 -2.80 -2.35
CA PHE A 77 7.36 -2.24 -1.22
C PHE A 77 8.00 -0.91 -0.85
N LEU A 78 7.22 0.16 -0.94
CA LEU A 78 7.63 1.50 -0.54
C LEU A 78 7.17 1.73 0.89
N ASP A 79 8.10 1.63 1.83
CA ASP A 79 7.83 1.73 3.26
C ASP A 79 7.80 3.21 3.67
N ILE A 80 6.62 3.68 4.03
CA ILE A 80 6.43 5.06 4.47
C ILE A 80 6.36 5.21 5.99
N SER A 81 6.68 4.14 6.72
CA SER A 81 6.60 4.12 8.19
C SER A 81 7.67 4.98 8.86
N LYS A 82 8.76 5.26 8.16
CA LYS A 82 9.95 5.94 8.72
C LYS A 82 10.48 5.24 9.97
N GLY A 83 10.44 3.90 9.97
CA GLY A 83 10.92 3.08 11.06
C GLY A 83 9.94 2.91 12.22
N LYS A 84 8.73 3.47 12.12
CA LYS A 84 7.73 3.35 13.17
C LYS A 84 6.83 2.15 12.93
N ASN A 85 6.48 1.44 14.01
CA ASN A 85 5.43 0.43 13.97
C ASN A 85 4.10 1.10 14.26
N ILE A 86 3.12 0.86 13.37
CA ILE A 86 1.78 1.41 13.54
C ILE A 86 1.02 0.55 14.54
N ASN A 87 0.46 1.19 15.55
CA ASN A 87 -0.39 0.54 16.55
C ASN A 87 -1.84 0.53 16.07
N TYR A 88 -2.40 -0.66 15.99
CA TYR A 88 -3.81 -0.85 15.62
C TYR A 88 -4.30 -2.18 16.18
N LYS A 89 -5.62 -2.32 16.27
CA LYS A 89 -6.25 -3.58 16.65
C LYS A 89 -7.15 -4.04 15.53
N LEU A 90 -7.12 -5.33 15.24
CA LEU A 90 -8.00 -5.93 14.24
C LEU A 90 -9.47 -5.70 14.61
N SER A 91 -10.27 -5.42 13.60
CA SER A 91 -11.71 -5.18 13.74
C SER A 91 -12.10 -3.98 14.58
N GLU A 92 -11.18 -3.05 14.84
CA GLU A 92 -11.45 -1.81 15.55
C GLU A 92 -11.21 -0.59 14.67
N CYS A 93 -12.16 0.35 14.69
CA CYS A 93 -11.96 1.67 14.08
C CYS A 93 -11.07 2.51 14.98
N SER A 94 -10.08 3.18 14.38
CA SER A 94 -9.21 4.08 15.14
C SER A 94 -8.70 5.22 14.27
N ALA A 95 -8.31 6.31 14.92
CA ALA A 95 -7.67 7.43 14.25
C ALA A 95 -6.33 7.01 13.62
N GLU A 96 -5.57 6.16 14.30
CA GLU A 96 -4.28 5.65 13.82
C GLU A 96 -4.45 4.85 12.53
N SER A 97 -5.45 3.97 12.46
CA SER A 97 -5.77 3.23 11.23
C SER A 97 -6.17 4.15 10.09
N GLY A 98 -7.01 5.15 10.38
CA GLY A 98 -7.44 6.14 9.38
C GLY A 98 -6.28 6.99 8.88
N GLU A 99 -5.40 7.41 9.76
CA GLU A 99 -4.21 8.19 9.41
C GLU A 99 -3.27 7.40 8.50
N THR A 100 -3.09 6.13 8.77
CA THR A 100 -2.30 5.21 7.93
C THR A 100 -2.84 5.17 6.50
N VAL A 101 -4.14 5.01 6.34
CA VAL A 101 -4.79 5.02 5.02
C VAL A 101 -4.55 6.34 4.30
N LEU A 102 -4.74 7.47 5.00
CA LEU A 102 -4.58 8.80 4.41
C LEU A 102 -3.13 9.08 4.02
N ASN A 103 -2.17 8.68 4.82
CA ASN A 103 -0.75 8.87 4.52
C ASN A 103 -0.36 8.13 3.24
N ALA A 104 -0.76 6.87 3.11
CA ALA A 104 -0.48 6.08 1.91
C ALA A 104 -1.17 6.65 0.68
N LEU A 105 -2.44 7.05 0.82
CA LEU A 105 -3.21 7.64 -0.28
C LEU A 105 -2.59 8.95 -0.76
N ASN A 106 -2.24 9.84 0.16
CA ASN A 106 -1.61 11.12 -0.18
C ASN A 106 -0.27 10.91 -0.89
N TYR A 107 0.52 9.98 -0.42
CA TYR A 107 1.80 9.65 -1.05
C TYR A 107 1.58 9.17 -2.50
N ALA A 108 0.64 8.25 -2.69
CA ALA A 108 0.32 7.73 -4.02
C ALA A 108 -0.23 8.80 -4.96
N LEU A 109 -1.07 9.70 -4.44
CA LEU A 109 -1.61 10.82 -5.23
C LEU A 109 -0.49 11.77 -5.70
N ASP A 110 0.46 12.06 -4.83
CA ASP A 110 1.61 12.90 -5.20
C ASP A 110 2.45 12.24 -6.31
N LEU A 111 2.67 10.93 -6.23
CA LEU A 111 3.36 10.20 -7.28
C LEU A 111 2.59 10.22 -8.60
N THR A 112 1.26 10.14 -8.55
CA THR A 112 0.41 10.23 -9.73
C THR A 112 0.49 11.60 -10.37
N LYS A 113 0.43 12.66 -9.57
CA LYS A 113 0.55 14.05 -10.07
C LYS A 113 1.90 14.31 -10.72
N SER A 114 2.93 13.64 -10.26
CA SER A 114 4.29 13.74 -10.83
C SER A 114 4.52 12.78 -12.00
N ASN A 115 3.49 12.08 -12.46
CA ASN A 115 3.56 11.09 -13.54
C ASN A 115 4.52 9.93 -13.27
N LYS A 116 4.78 9.63 -12.00
CA LYS A 116 5.65 8.53 -11.59
C LYS A 116 4.92 7.20 -11.53
N ILE A 117 3.60 7.22 -11.33
CA ILE A 117 2.74 6.03 -11.38
C ILE A 117 1.55 6.31 -12.28
N HIS A 118 0.98 5.25 -12.86
CA HIS A 118 -0.11 5.35 -13.84
C HIS A 118 -1.49 5.09 -13.24
N ALA A 119 -1.56 4.29 -12.19
CA ALA A 119 -2.81 3.93 -11.56
C ALA A 119 -2.61 3.63 -10.08
N ILE A 120 -3.65 3.88 -9.29
CA ILE A 120 -3.71 3.54 -7.87
C ILE A 120 -4.83 2.53 -7.68
N ASN A 121 -4.50 1.40 -7.05
CA ASN A 121 -5.47 0.41 -6.62
C ASN A 121 -5.37 0.27 -5.10
N PHE A 122 -6.47 0.32 -4.40
CA PHE A 122 -6.44 0.25 -2.95
C PHE A 122 -7.42 -0.78 -2.41
N ALA A 123 -6.97 -1.48 -1.37
CA ALA A 123 -7.79 -2.41 -0.62
C ALA A 123 -8.83 -1.65 0.23
N PRO A 124 -9.85 -2.33 0.74
CA PRO A 124 -10.91 -1.66 1.49
C PRO A 124 -10.41 -0.83 2.67
N TYR A 125 -11.01 0.33 2.87
CA TYR A 125 -10.73 1.21 4.00
C TYR A 125 -12.01 1.52 4.76
N ASN A 126 -11.85 1.96 6.00
CA ASN A 126 -12.96 2.24 6.89
C ASN A 126 -13.20 3.74 7.01
N LYS A 127 -14.39 4.19 6.63
CA LYS A 127 -14.76 5.61 6.66
C LYS A 127 -14.77 6.18 8.07
N THR A 128 -15.17 5.38 9.06
CA THR A 128 -15.18 5.82 10.46
C THR A 128 -13.75 6.08 10.95
N SER A 129 -12.81 5.20 10.63
CA SER A 129 -11.40 5.42 10.98
C SER A 129 -10.85 6.69 10.34
N MET A 130 -11.20 6.96 9.08
CA MET A 130 -10.79 8.18 8.40
C MET A 130 -11.37 9.44 9.06
N LYS A 131 -12.61 9.40 9.50
CA LYS A 131 -13.24 10.50 10.25
C LYS A 131 -12.54 10.74 11.59
N LEU A 132 -12.20 9.66 12.30
CA LEU A 132 -11.46 9.75 13.56
C LEU A 132 -10.08 10.38 13.37
N ALA A 133 -9.48 10.20 12.20
CA ALA A 133 -8.22 10.85 11.85
C ALA A 133 -8.38 12.32 11.43
N GLY A 134 -9.59 12.87 11.53
CA GLY A 134 -9.88 14.28 11.20
C GLY A 134 -10.17 14.53 9.73
N ARG A 135 -10.47 13.50 8.95
CA ARG A 135 -10.82 13.62 7.54
C ARG A 135 -12.20 13.02 7.30
N ASP A 136 -12.99 13.66 6.46
CA ASP A 136 -14.22 13.09 5.98
C ASP A 136 -14.09 12.73 4.50
N ARG A 137 -15.16 12.13 3.96
CA ARG A 137 -15.20 11.66 2.58
C ARG A 137 -14.94 12.78 1.56
N LYS A 138 -15.34 14.00 1.86
CA LYS A 138 -15.21 15.15 0.96
C LYS A 138 -13.79 15.68 0.87
N SER A 139 -13.01 15.53 1.94
CA SER A 139 -11.64 16.05 2.00
C SER A 139 -10.60 15.13 1.35
N VAL A 140 -10.99 13.94 0.91
CA VAL A 140 -10.10 12.96 0.28
C VAL A 140 -10.11 13.07 -1.25
N VAL A 141 -11.06 13.76 -1.78
CA VAL A 141 -11.22 13.90 -3.24
C VAL A 141 -10.27 14.93 -3.85
#